data_616d9f24cee4a929dd059ecd37b5dce8
#
_entry.id   616d9f24cee4a929dd059ecd37b5dce8
#
_cell.length_a   1.000
_cell.length_b   1.000
_cell.length_c   1.000
_cell.angle_alpha   90.00
_cell.angle_beta   90.00
_cell.angle_gamma   90.00
#
_symmetry.space_group_name_H-M   'P 1'
#
loop_
_entity.id
_entity.type
_entity.pdbx_description
1 polymer ?
#
loop_
_entity_poly.entity_id
_entity_poly.type
_entity_poly.pdbx_seq_one_letter_code
_entity_poly.pdbx_strand_id
1 'polypeptide(L)'
;MKTKQIRRTVSAGVASLGLVVGLSSFAGAMSGSNTGTGPDSVNVVKNKVRSHVRVKNNNNVSASNTNAQQAASGNAGVYHNTTGGGASTGNASNANALNASVTVDNSASGGAAMPTPAAAATNNSGTNSNTGPDSKNIVKNTAVSTVKVTNNNNLTVTNTNAQSAESGDAKVAGNTTGGSASTGNASNTNSTTMSFKVTN
;
A
#
# COMPACT_ATOMS: atom_id res chain seq x y z
N MET A 1 25.03 36.52 11.10
CA MET A 1 25.04 35.46 10.07
C MET A 1 23.63 34.79 10.06
N LYS A 2 22.92 34.81 8.92
CA LYS A 2 21.54 34.21 8.87
C LYS A 2 21.67 32.71 8.74
N THR A 3 21.20 31.98 9.75
CA THR A 3 21.12 30.50 9.76
C THR A 3 20.11 30.06 8.70
N LYS A 4 20.59 29.35 7.67
CA LYS A 4 19.71 28.79 6.63
C LYS A 4 19.05 27.53 7.17
N GLN A 5 17.78 27.60 7.48
CA GLN A 5 16.99 26.40 7.77
C GLN A 5 16.74 25.64 6.47
N ILE A 6 17.23 24.43 6.37
CA ILE A 6 16.94 23.54 5.25
C ILE A 6 15.77 22.65 5.67
N ARG A 7 14.58 22.99 5.21
CA ARG A 7 13.39 22.12 5.33
C ARG A 7 13.34 21.25 4.07
N ARG A 8 13.51 19.96 4.22
CA ARG A 8 13.26 18.99 3.15
C ARG A 8 11.94 18.27 3.45
N THR A 9 10.96 18.49 2.59
CA THR A 9 9.71 17.73 2.59
C THR A 9 9.85 16.68 1.49
N VAL A 10 9.85 15.40 1.85
CA VAL A 10 9.82 14.29 0.90
C VAL A 10 8.39 13.79 0.85
N SER A 11 7.72 14.03 -0.28
CA SER A 11 6.41 13.43 -0.57
C SER A 11 6.64 12.25 -1.50
N ALA A 12 6.51 11.04 -0.99
CA ALA A 12 6.51 9.83 -1.82
C ALA A 12 5.06 9.46 -2.14
N GLY A 13 4.65 9.71 -3.38
CA GLY A 13 3.40 9.19 -3.92
C GLY A 13 3.67 7.83 -4.55
N VAL A 14 3.00 6.78 -4.08
CA VAL A 14 3.13 5.44 -4.67
C VAL A 14 1.83 5.09 -5.37
N ALA A 15 1.94 4.84 -6.69
CA ALA A 15 0.84 4.30 -7.47
C ALA A 15 0.73 2.79 -7.25
N SER A 16 -0.44 2.29 -6.89
CA SER A 16 -0.70 0.86 -6.79
C SER A 16 -0.87 0.28 -8.18
N LEU A 17 -0.03 -0.69 -8.54
CA LEU A 17 -0.19 -1.52 -9.72
C LEU A 17 -1.01 -2.76 -9.34
N GLY A 18 -2.31 -2.71 -9.55
CA GLY A 18 -3.18 -3.88 -9.47
C GLY A 18 -3.21 -4.61 -10.80
N LEU A 19 -2.73 -5.84 -10.85
CA LEU A 19 -2.92 -6.71 -12.01
C LEU A 19 -4.17 -7.55 -11.80
N VAL A 20 -5.25 -7.22 -12.51
CA VAL A 20 -6.45 -8.06 -12.58
C VAL A 20 -6.31 -8.97 -13.79
N VAL A 21 -6.03 -10.24 -13.56
CA VAL A 21 -6.12 -11.26 -14.60
C VAL A 21 -7.56 -11.77 -14.64
N GLY A 22 -8.37 -11.20 -15.51
CA GLY A 22 -9.71 -11.68 -15.80
C GLY A 22 -9.64 -12.88 -16.76
N LEU A 23 -9.92 -14.07 -16.27
CA LEU A 23 -10.24 -15.20 -17.13
C LEU A 23 -11.72 -15.13 -17.48
N SER A 24 -12.02 -14.85 -18.75
CA SER A 24 -13.39 -14.92 -19.25
C SER A 24 -13.94 -16.33 -19.06
N SER A 25 -15.05 -16.43 -18.36
CA SER A 25 -15.75 -17.69 -18.16
C SER A 25 -16.42 -18.14 -19.46
N PHE A 26 -16.17 -19.36 -19.87
CA PHE A 26 -16.93 -20.02 -20.92
C PHE A 26 -18.33 -20.31 -20.40
N ALA A 27 -19.31 -19.56 -20.87
CA ALA A 27 -20.72 -19.90 -20.72
C ALA A 27 -21.14 -20.72 -21.95
N GLY A 28 -20.96 -22.01 -21.89
CA GLY A 28 -21.52 -22.92 -22.90
C GLY A 28 -22.91 -23.36 -22.47
N ALA A 29 -23.93 -23.14 -23.29
CA ALA A 29 -25.20 -23.82 -23.12
C ALA A 29 -25.00 -25.32 -23.41
N MET A 30 -25.45 -26.18 -22.50
CA MET A 30 -25.41 -27.62 -22.68
C MET A 30 -26.84 -28.13 -22.85
N SER A 31 -27.06 -28.88 -23.93
CA SER A 31 -28.32 -29.58 -24.17
C SER A 31 -28.05 -31.07 -24.25
N GLY A 32 -28.96 -31.84 -23.70
CA GLY A 32 -28.95 -33.30 -23.82
C GLY A 32 -30.37 -33.79 -24.08
N SER A 33 -30.51 -34.82 -24.89
CA SER A 33 -31.78 -35.43 -25.16
C SER A 33 -31.71 -36.94 -25.21
N ASN A 34 -32.71 -37.60 -24.69
CA ASN A 34 -33.00 -39.03 -24.95
C ASN A 34 -34.33 -39.13 -25.63
N THR A 35 -34.36 -39.84 -26.76
CA THR A 35 -35.59 -40.04 -27.56
C THR A 35 -35.72 -41.48 -28.01
N GLY A 36 -36.96 -41.96 -28.09
CA GLY A 36 -37.26 -43.29 -28.65
C GLY A 36 -36.76 -44.46 -27.80
N THR A 37 -36.84 -44.36 -26.47
CA THR A 37 -36.41 -45.44 -25.57
C THR A 37 -37.58 -46.40 -25.28
N GLY A 38 -37.24 -47.69 -25.12
CA GLY A 38 -38.21 -48.76 -24.86
C GLY A 38 -38.89 -48.70 -23.48
N PRO A 39 -39.84 -49.60 -23.22
CA PRO A 39 -40.47 -49.74 -21.90
C PRO A 39 -39.42 -50.09 -20.83
N ASP A 40 -39.71 -49.78 -19.58
CA ASP A 40 -38.89 -50.05 -18.37
C ASP A 40 -37.47 -49.40 -18.42
N SER A 41 -37.29 -48.45 -19.30
CA SER A 41 -35.97 -47.82 -19.48
C SER A 41 -35.70 -46.71 -18.44
N VAL A 42 -34.43 -46.54 -18.08
CA VAL A 42 -33.96 -45.41 -17.25
C VAL A 42 -33.26 -44.41 -18.12
N ASN A 43 -33.90 -43.28 -18.35
CA ASN A 43 -33.40 -42.21 -19.22
C ASN A 43 -32.85 -41.08 -18.37
N VAL A 44 -31.53 -40.83 -18.47
CA VAL A 44 -30.89 -39.83 -17.64
C VAL A 44 -30.15 -38.82 -18.53
N VAL A 45 -30.56 -37.56 -18.41
CA VAL A 45 -29.80 -36.43 -18.96
C VAL A 45 -29.14 -35.67 -17.81
N LYS A 46 -27.80 -35.59 -17.83
CA LYS A 46 -27.03 -34.85 -16.81
C LYS A 46 -26.19 -33.78 -17.47
N ASN A 47 -26.51 -32.54 -17.21
CA ASN A 47 -25.74 -31.41 -17.63
C ASN A 47 -24.99 -30.82 -16.40
N LYS A 48 -23.68 -30.69 -16.51
CA LYS A 48 -22.86 -30.13 -15.43
C LYS A 48 -21.95 -29.05 -15.96
N VAL A 49 -22.17 -27.82 -15.50
CA VAL A 49 -21.31 -26.67 -15.82
C VAL A 49 -20.55 -26.26 -14.57
N ARG A 50 -19.26 -26.03 -14.71
CA ARG A 50 -18.41 -25.50 -13.66
C ARG A 50 -17.70 -24.26 -14.15
N SER A 51 -17.83 -23.17 -13.40
CA SER A 51 -17.06 -21.95 -13.59
C SER A 51 -16.16 -21.73 -12.39
N HIS A 52 -14.88 -21.51 -12.64
CA HIS A 52 -13.93 -21.20 -11.60
C HIS A 52 -13.16 -19.93 -11.96
N VAL A 53 -13.36 -18.88 -11.19
CA VAL A 53 -12.65 -17.61 -11.36
C VAL A 53 -11.70 -17.43 -10.19
N ARG A 54 -10.43 -17.14 -10.50
CA ARG A 54 -9.41 -16.81 -9.50
C ARG A 54 -8.84 -15.44 -9.80
N VAL A 55 -8.95 -14.57 -8.83
CA VAL A 55 -8.33 -13.24 -8.84
C VAL A 55 -7.24 -13.21 -7.79
N LYS A 56 -6.05 -12.77 -8.17
CA LYS A 56 -4.93 -12.61 -7.26
C LYS A 56 -4.35 -11.21 -7.43
N ASN A 57 -4.43 -10.42 -6.38
CA ASN A 57 -3.81 -9.10 -6.30
C ASN A 57 -2.56 -9.18 -5.41
N ASN A 58 -1.42 -8.81 -5.97
CA ASN A 58 -0.17 -8.70 -5.23
C ASN A 58 0.29 -7.25 -5.28
N ASN A 59 0.28 -6.59 -4.13
CA ASN A 59 0.77 -5.23 -3.99
C ASN A 59 2.03 -5.26 -3.12
N ASN A 60 3.15 -4.83 -3.69
CA ASN A 60 4.41 -4.70 -2.97
C ASN A 60 4.85 -3.24 -3.04
N VAL A 61 4.72 -2.54 -1.93
CA VAL A 61 5.04 -1.12 -1.82
C VAL A 61 6.18 -0.96 -0.83
N SER A 62 7.26 -0.34 -1.26
CA SER A 62 8.40 -0.02 -0.42
C SER A 62 8.71 1.48 -0.53
N ALA A 63 8.76 2.15 0.60
CA ALA A 63 9.20 3.53 0.70
C ALA A 63 10.35 3.62 1.70
N SER A 64 11.44 4.27 1.31
CA SER A 64 12.61 4.49 2.18
C SER A 64 12.94 5.96 2.22
N ASN A 65 13.11 6.48 3.42
CA ASN A 65 13.67 7.81 3.66
C ASN A 65 14.93 7.66 4.51
N THR A 66 16.03 8.21 4.01
CA THR A 66 17.28 8.31 4.78
C THR A 66 17.67 9.77 4.84
N ASN A 67 17.81 10.31 6.04
CA ASN A 67 18.14 11.68 6.27
C ASN A 67 19.29 11.79 7.28
N ALA A 68 20.35 12.49 6.90
CA ALA A 68 21.44 12.85 7.79
C ALA A 68 21.58 14.38 7.79
N GLN A 69 21.50 14.98 8.96
CA GLN A 69 21.60 16.44 9.13
C GLN A 69 22.58 16.77 10.22
N GLN A 70 23.43 17.75 9.93
CA GLN A 70 24.33 18.34 10.91
C GLN A 70 24.16 19.86 10.91
N ALA A 71 24.00 20.41 12.06
CA ALA A 71 24.02 21.85 12.28
C ALA A 71 25.03 22.19 13.37
N ALA A 72 25.89 23.14 13.08
CA ALA A 72 26.82 23.63 14.08
C ALA A 72 26.83 25.17 14.05
N SER A 73 26.88 25.79 15.21
CA SER A 73 27.21 27.23 15.30
C SER A 73 28.72 27.43 15.47
N GLY A 74 29.20 28.59 15.03
CA GLY A 74 30.60 28.92 15.19
C GLY A 74 30.95 29.26 16.65
N ASN A 75 32.23 29.14 16.98
CA ASN A 75 32.76 29.56 18.28
C ASN A 75 32.96 31.08 18.37
N ALA A 76 32.80 31.63 19.55
CA ALA A 76 33.00 33.03 19.83
C ALA A 76 34.00 33.20 20.99
N GLY A 77 34.97 34.10 20.84
CA GLY A 77 35.96 34.33 21.87
C GLY A 77 36.36 35.80 21.97
N VAL A 78 36.61 36.27 23.20
CA VAL A 78 37.16 37.58 23.51
C VAL A 78 38.32 37.36 24.47
N TYR A 79 39.51 37.76 24.06
CA TYR A 79 40.76 37.49 24.77
C TYR A 79 41.64 38.71 24.88
N HIS A 80 42.30 38.85 26.03
CA HIS A 80 43.42 39.82 26.28
C HIS A 80 43.09 41.28 25.97
N ASN A 81 41.88 41.74 26.26
CA ASN A 81 41.47 43.13 26.13
C ASN A 81 41.49 43.85 27.45
N THR A 82 41.70 45.17 27.45
CA THR A 82 41.60 46.00 28.64
C THR A 82 40.14 45.98 29.15
N THR A 83 39.17 46.04 28.22
CA THR A 83 37.75 45.92 28.54
C THR A 83 37.18 44.70 27.81
N GLY A 84 36.68 43.73 28.52
CA GLY A 84 36.05 42.53 27.94
C GLY A 84 34.72 42.86 27.33
N GLY A 85 34.54 42.52 26.05
CA GLY A 85 33.22 42.48 25.41
C GLY A 85 32.49 41.16 25.68
N GLY A 86 31.26 41.05 25.22
CA GLY A 86 30.51 39.80 25.24
C GLY A 86 30.94 38.86 24.09
N ALA A 87 31.09 37.58 24.40
CA ALA A 87 31.20 36.49 23.39
C ALA A 87 29.91 35.74 23.34
N SER A 88 29.28 35.65 22.16
CA SER A 88 28.00 34.95 22.01
C SER A 88 28.04 34.09 20.74
N THR A 89 27.65 32.82 20.85
CA THR A 89 27.45 31.92 19.71
C THR A 89 26.01 31.91 19.27
N GLY A 90 25.77 31.53 18.01
CA GLY A 90 24.42 31.37 17.47
C GLY A 90 23.77 30.05 17.85
N ASN A 91 22.51 29.92 17.51
CA ASN A 91 21.77 28.66 17.66
C ASN A 91 22.11 27.70 16.52
N ALA A 92 22.09 26.40 16.81
CA ALA A 92 22.18 25.33 15.82
C ALA A 92 20.87 24.51 15.85
N SER A 93 20.23 24.34 14.69
CA SER A 93 18.96 23.60 14.65
C SER A 93 18.85 22.75 13.39
N ASN A 94 18.39 21.53 13.57
CA ASN A 94 17.95 20.63 12.51
C ASN A 94 16.47 20.38 12.62
N ALA A 95 15.79 20.34 11.47
CA ALA A 95 14.38 19.96 11.40
C ALA A 95 14.18 18.97 10.27
N ASN A 96 13.59 17.82 10.57
CA ASN A 96 13.18 16.82 9.61
C ASN A 96 11.67 16.55 9.74
N ALA A 97 10.99 16.49 8.60
CA ALA A 97 9.59 16.10 8.53
C ALA A 97 9.39 15.07 7.42
N LEU A 98 8.87 13.90 7.77
CA LEU A 98 8.46 12.87 6.83
C LEU A 98 6.93 12.72 6.89
N ASN A 99 6.28 12.91 5.74
CA ASN A 99 4.88 12.55 5.56
C ASN A 99 4.81 11.45 4.49
N ALA A 100 4.42 10.25 4.88
CA ALA A 100 4.24 9.12 4.00
C ALA A 100 2.76 8.69 4.00
N SER A 101 2.15 8.68 2.82
CA SER A 101 0.78 8.17 2.65
C SER A 101 0.80 7.08 1.60
N VAL A 102 0.31 5.91 1.96
CA VAL A 102 0.20 4.75 1.06
C VAL A 102 -1.25 4.31 1.04
N THR A 103 -1.82 4.28 -0.17
CA THR A 103 -3.16 3.75 -0.39
C THR A 103 -3.07 2.56 -1.33
N VAL A 104 -3.59 1.43 -0.91
CA VAL A 104 -3.77 0.23 -1.72
C VAL A 104 -5.27 0.00 -1.86
N ASP A 105 -5.75 0.03 -3.10
CA ASP A 105 -7.16 -0.22 -3.40
C ASP A 105 -7.27 -1.48 -4.27
N ASN A 106 -7.77 -2.55 -3.68
CA ASN A 106 -8.07 -3.81 -4.34
C ASN A 106 -9.57 -3.93 -4.65
N SER A 107 -10.35 -2.89 -4.35
CA SER A 107 -11.76 -2.87 -4.73
C SER A 107 -11.87 -2.85 -6.26
N ALA A 108 -12.90 -3.47 -6.78
CA ALA A 108 -13.17 -3.55 -8.23
C ALA A 108 -13.44 -2.20 -8.91
N SER A 109 -13.31 -1.09 -8.19
CA SER A 109 -13.56 0.27 -8.69
C SER A 109 -12.51 0.80 -9.68
N GLY A 110 -11.44 0.05 -9.95
CA GLY A 110 -10.43 0.39 -10.98
C GLY A 110 -10.86 0.11 -12.44
N GLY A 111 -12.15 0.02 -12.73
CA GLY A 111 -12.67 -0.13 -14.10
C GLY A 111 -12.72 -1.57 -14.63
N ALA A 112 -12.22 -2.55 -13.91
CA ALA A 112 -12.50 -3.96 -14.18
C ALA A 112 -13.56 -4.41 -13.18
N ALA A 113 -14.80 -4.54 -13.63
CA ALA A 113 -15.83 -5.21 -12.85
C ALA A 113 -15.27 -6.53 -12.31
N MET A 114 -15.47 -6.81 -11.00
CA MET A 114 -15.18 -8.15 -10.50
C MET A 114 -15.79 -9.14 -11.51
N PRO A 115 -14.99 -10.10 -12.02
CA PRO A 115 -15.55 -11.05 -12.94
C PRO A 115 -16.70 -11.74 -12.22
N THR A 116 -17.90 -11.31 -12.55
CA THR A 116 -19.09 -12.05 -12.13
C THR A 116 -18.94 -13.44 -12.72
N PRO A 117 -19.12 -14.51 -11.93
CA PRO A 117 -19.22 -15.82 -12.54
C PRO A 117 -20.27 -15.68 -13.61
N ALA A 118 -19.91 -15.97 -14.87
CA ALA A 118 -20.92 -16.02 -15.91
C ALA A 118 -22.05 -16.86 -15.34
N ALA A 119 -23.25 -16.29 -15.37
CA ALA A 119 -24.43 -16.99 -14.90
C ALA A 119 -24.34 -18.40 -15.52
N ALA A 120 -23.97 -19.37 -14.66
CA ALA A 120 -23.59 -20.67 -15.14
C ALA A 120 -24.78 -21.20 -15.90
N ALA A 121 -24.69 -21.07 -17.20
CA ALA A 121 -25.62 -21.54 -18.19
C ALA A 121 -27.07 -21.60 -17.70
N THR A 122 -27.73 -20.43 -17.68
CA THR A 122 -29.22 -20.39 -17.51
C THR A 122 -29.94 -21.16 -18.62
N ASN A 123 -29.21 -21.59 -19.66
CA ASN A 123 -29.73 -22.25 -20.83
C ASN A 123 -29.35 -23.74 -20.93
N ASN A 124 -29.06 -24.40 -19.81
CA ASN A 124 -28.94 -25.85 -19.82
C ASN A 124 -30.33 -26.48 -19.98
N SER A 125 -30.54 -27.15 -21.07
CA SER A 125 -31.77 -27.88 -21.35
C SER A 125 -31.52 -29.38 -21.41
N GLY A 126 -32.49 -30.12 -21.01
CA GLY A 126 -32.46 -31.56 -21.18
C GLY A 126 -33.89 -32.05 -21.45
N THR A 127 -34.04 -32.94 -22.43
CA THR A 127 -35.33 -33.50 -22.77
C THR A 127 -35.26 -35.00 -22.80
N ASN A 128 -36.30 -35.64 -22.30
CA ASN A 128 -36.58 -37.04 -22.52
C ASN A 128 -37.94 -37.11 -23.22
N SER A 129 -37.98 -37.68 -24.42
CA SER A 129 -39.22 -37.77 -25.19
C SER A 129 -39.37 -39.13 -25.82
N ASN A 130 -40.61 -39.51 -26.16
CA ASN A 130 -40.96 -40.80 -26.76
C ASN A 130 -40.40 -41.98 -25.95
N THR A 131 -40.54 -41.91 -24.64
CA THR A 131 -40.15 -43.00 -23.74
C THR A 131 -41.27 -43.99 -23.57
N GLY A 132 -40.94 -45.27 -23.49
CA GLY A 132 -41.97 -46.33 -23.31
C GLY A 132 -42.68 -46.29 -21.95
N PRO A 133 -43.71 -47.09 -21.76
CA PRO A 133 -44.38 -47.21 -20.45
C PRO A 133 -43.39 -47.66 -19.37
N ASP A 134 -43.67 -47.30 -18.14
CA ASP A 134 -42.91 -47.61 -16.92
C ASP A 134 -41.43 -47.13 -16.94
N SER A 135 -41.09 -46.24 -17.87
CA SER A 135 -39.73 -45.68 -17.96
C SER A 135 -39.51 -44.55 -16.97
N LYS A 136 -38.31 -44.51 -16.38
CA LYS A 136 -37.89 -43.47 -15.47
C LYS A 136 -37.06 -42.40 -16.22
N ASN A 137 -37.59 -41.17 -16.21
CA ASN A 137 -36.99 -40.05 -16.91
C ASN A 137 -36.37 -39.05 -15.90
N ILE A 138 -35.07 -38.84 -15.99
CA ILE A 138 -34.35 -37.94 -15.08
C ILE A 138 -33.61 -36.90 -15.91
N VAL A 139 -33.85 -35.61 -15.65
CA VAL A 139 -33.07 -34.52 -16.16
C VAL A 139 -32.41 -33.81 -14.98
N LYS A 140 -31.07 -33.80 -14.93
CA LYS A 140 -30.32 -33.16 -13.86
C LYS A 140 -29.36 -32.10 -14.43
N ASN A 141 -29.69 -30.86 -14.17
CA ASN A 141 -28.83 -29.72 -14.48
C ASN A 141 -28.06 -29.25 -13.24
N THR A 142 -26.75 -29.21 -13.29
CA THR A 142 -25.92 -28.76 -12.19
C THR A 142 -25.01 -27.64 -12.66
N ALA A 143 -25.11 -26.50 -12.03
CA ALA A 143 -24.23 -25.37 -12.25
C ALA A 143 -23.47 -25.06 -10.95
N VAL A 144 -22.14 -25.03 -11.05
CA VAL A 144 -21.28 -24.66 -9.92
C VAL A 144 -20.41 -23.52 -10.36
N SER A 145 -20.49 -22.42 -9.63
CA SER A 145 -19.63 -21.26 -9.83
C SER A 145 -18.85 -20.97 -8.57
N THR A 146 -17.54 -20.78 -8.73
CA THR A 146 -16.64 -20.47 -7.62
C THR A 146 -15.80 -19.26 -8.00
N VAL A 147 -15.81 -18.24 -7.17
CA VAL A 147 -14.91 -17.09 -7.26
C VAL A 147 -13.98 -17.13 -6.06
N LYS A 148 -12.68 -17.10 -6.32
CA LYS A 148 -11.65 -16.98 -5.29
C LYS A 148 -10.85 -15.70 -5.51
N VAL A 149 -10.95 -14.78 -4.57
CA VAL A 149 -10.13 -13.55 -4.55
C VAL A 149 -9.04 -13.72 -3.49
N THR A 150 -7.82 -13.40 -3.84
CA THR A 150 -6.70 -13.37 -2.91
C THR A 150 -5.99 -12.03 -3.03
N ASN A 151 -5.97 -11.28 -1.96
CA ASN A 151 -5.26 -10.01 -1.86
C ASN A 151 -4.02 -10.21 -0.99
N ASN A 152 -2.85 -9.92 -1.55
CA ASN A 152 -1.58 -9.98 -0.85
C ASN A 152 -0.96 -8.59 -0.89
N ASN A 153 -0.93 -7.92 0.27
CA ASN A 153 -0.42 -6.56 0.40
C ASN A 153 0.83 -6.59 1.29
N ASN A 154 1.97 -6.20 0.71
CA ASN A 154 3.22 -6.05 1.44
C ASN A 154 3.63 -4.58 1.38
N LEU A 155 3.52 -3.89 2.51
CA LEU A 155 3.84 -2.48 2.64
C LEU A 155 5.01 -2.34 3.62
N THR A 156 6.09 -1.74 3.15
CA THR A 156 7.28 -1.47 3.96
C THR A 156 7.61 0.01 3.88
N VAL A 157 7.71 0.66 5.03
CA VAL A 157 8.22 2.03 5.13
C VAL A 157 9.38 2.05 6.10
N THR A 158 10.51 2.53 5.61
CA THR A 158 11.72 2.71 6.42
C THR A 158 12.05 4.19 6.51
N ASN A 159 12.18 4.71 7.72
CA ASN A 159 12.65 6.06 7.97
C ASN A 159 13.89 6.01 8.86
N THR A 160 15.04 6.37 8.29
CA THR A 160 16.30 6.50 9.03
C THR A 160 16.65 7.98 9.09
N ASN A 161 16.79 8.49 10.31
CA ASN A 161 17.10 9.88 10.54
C ASN A 161 18.27 10.00 11.53
N ALA A 162 19.37 10.63 11.09
CA ALA A 162 20.50 10.96 11.92
C ALA A 162 20.64 12.49 11.97
N GLN A 163 20.55 13.07 13.16
CA GLN A 163 20.65 14.50 13.36
C GLN A 163 21.67 14.80 14.45
N SER A 164 22.57 15.74 14.16
CA SER A 164 23.47 16.33 15.14
C SER A 164 23.32 17.84 15.13
N ALA A 165 23.11 18.44 16.28
CA ALA A 165 23.11 19.87 16.44
C ALA A 165 24.06 20.25 17.57
N GLU A 166 25.00 21.12 17.29
CA GLU A 166 26.03 21.56 18.24
C GLU A 166 26.06 23.08 18.28
N SER A 167 25.86 23.67 19.48
CA SER A 167 26.20 25.08 19.66
C SER A 167 27.68 25.22 19.82
N GLY A 168 28.25 26.32 19.32
CA GLY A 168 29.66 26.59 19.48
C GLY A 168 30.02 27.01 20.89
N ASP A 169 31.32 27.02 21.18
CA ASP A 169 31.85 27.49 22.46
C ASP A 169 31.94 29.03 22.49
N ALA A 170 31.53 29.60 23.62
CA ALA A 170 31.73 31.01 23.90
C ALA A 170 32.75 31.19 25.04
N LYS A 171 33.80 31.94 24.83
CA LYS A 171 34.85 32.11 25.79
C LYS A 171 35.28 33.59 25.95
N VAL A 172 35.35 34.02 27.17
CA VAL A 172 35.95 35.34 27.53
C VAL A 172 37.05 35.07 28.52
N ALA A 173 38.28 35.46 28.20
CA ALA A 173 39.45 35.20 29.04
C ALA A 173 40.55 36.21 28.88
N GLY A 174 41.33 36.40 29.98
CA GLY A 174 42.54 37.26 29.99
C GLY A 174 42.27 38.77 29.84
N ASN A 175 41.04 39.22 30.10
CA ASN A 175 40.66 40.62 30.05
C ASN A 175 40.88 41.30 31.43
N THR A 176 41.25 42.57 31.45
CA THR A 176 41.38 43.33 32.71
C THR A 176 40.01 43.56 33.36
N THR A 177 39.01 43.87 32.55
CA THR A 177 37.59 43.90 32.98
C THR A 177 36.83 42.76 32.32
N GLY A 178 36.14 41.93 33.09
CA GLY A 178 35.44 40.78 32.58
C GLY A 178 34.29 41.14 31.63
N GLY A 179 34.03 40.24 30.67
CA GLY A 179 32.87 40.27 29.77
C GLY A 179 31.99 39.06 30.00
N SER A 180 30.88 39.01 29.32
CA SER A 180 29.94 37.88 29.37
C SER A 180 30.24 36.87 28.25
N ALA A 181 30.08 35.57 28.56
CA ALA A 181 30.08 34.50 27.53
C ALA A 181 28.73 33.81 27.51
N SER A 182 28.17 33.66 26.35
CA SER A 182 26.86 33.01 26.16
C SER A 182 26.87 32.08 24.96
N THR A 183 26.44 30.85 25.12
CA THR A 183 26.23 29.90 24.02
C THR A 183 24.80 29.93 23.53
N GLY A 184 24.60 29.69 22.24
CA GLY A 184 23.25 29.51 21.68
C GLY A 184 22.70 28.13 22.01
N ASN A 185 21.47 27.90 21.60
CA ASN A 185 20.78 26.62 21.76
C ASN A 185 21.10 25.67 20.62
N ALA A 186 21.21 24.38 20.94
CA ALA A 186 21.26 23.31 19.96
C ALA A 186 19.95 22.51 20.02
N SER A 187 19.29 22.32 18.87
CA SER A 187 18.03 21.59 18.82
C SER A 187 17.92 20.70 17.57
N ASN A 188 17.35 19.51 17.80
CA ASN A 188 16.95 18.58 16.76
C ASN A 188 15.45 18.34 16.84
N THR A 189 14.75 18.50 15.73
CA THR A 189 13.33 18.22 15.62
C THR A 189 13.08 17.19 14.52
N ASN A 190 12.42 16.10 14.86
CA ASN A 190 12.01 15.08 13.88
C ASN A 190 10.51 14.84 13.99
N SER A 191 9.80 14.95 12.88
CA SER A 191 8.38 14.66 12.78
C SER A 191 8.16 13.60 11.70
N THR A 192 7.46 12.53 12.05
CA THR A 192 7.12 11.45 11.11
C THR A 192 5.63 11.17 11.20
N THR A 193 4.96 11.35 10.06
CA THR A 193 3.55 11.01 9.90
C THR A 193 3.44 9.92 8.84
N MET A 194 2.80 8.80 9.19
CA MET A 194 2.55 7.69 8.28
C MET A 194 1.06 7.38 8.24
N SER A 195 0.51 7.29 7.04
CA SER A 195 -0.88 6.92 6.80
C SER A 195 -0.93 5.74 5.84
N PHE A 196 -1.59 4.67 6.27
CA PHE A 196 -1.81 3.48 5.45
C PHE A 196 -3.30 3.25 5.29
N LYS A 197 -3.73 3.09 4.04
CA LYS A 197 -5.11 2.73 3.72
C LYS A 197 -5.09 1.53 2.79
N VAL A 198 -5.75 0.45 3.18
CA VAL A 198 -5.97 -0.73 2.34
C VAL A 198 -7.47 -0.95 2.21
N THR A 199 -7.95 -1.01 0.97
CA THR A 199 -9.34 -1.33 0.63
C THR A 199 -9.33 -2.64 -0.16
N ASN A 200 -10.16 -3.61 0.27
CA ASN A 200 -10.28 -4.95 -0.34
C ASN A 200 -11.68 -5.20 -0.88
#